data_b20ebabe54f8aa804fbeb3d2aaf30160
#
_entry.id   b20ebabe54f8aa804fbeb3d2aaf30160
#
_cell.length_a   1.000
_cell.length_b   1.000
_cell.length_c   1.000
_cell.angle_alpha   90.00
_cell.angle_beta   90.00
_cell.angle_gamma   90.00
#
_symmetry.space_group_name_H-M   'P 1'
#
loop_
_entity.id
_entity.type
_entity.pdbx_description
1 polymer ?
#
loop_
_entity_poly.entity_id
_entity_poly.type
_entity_poly.pdbx_seq_one_letter_code
_entity_poly.pdbx_strand_id
1 'polypeptide(L)'
;MSDLNLFRYYQRLTPLGVGSEVKTTLQEVADLLFTSPRHARSLLSQMQTLMWLSWQPKAGRNQRSTLLLNIELSALKESLALERIKLGKYEKALAILDEDETAFGRLLKTTSGASVQEGRLNIQLTYKRMFERIVPHQLHRSSERFFLRQIYCCLVSSDYNGVVKPELAHHWRYDEKNFEWTFYLRPGLTFHNGTPIDADTVVSLFAKLSSLEYYQKELAHVTDITAPNPLKVVFTLSKPDLGFAGLISGVKYGIQPVSQVNVANNNLVIGSGPFSVIEHNANRLKLKAFDAYYACRVLTDIVTIWIVNDEKMENPSLTGSVPINVSETLCGHYVSTQDDKAPHDGQHTRTEDGCLFALFNHHAKQPLSLAQRRYIAELIQPERLAEAMRKENTVFRSVPASNLLPSWKPVLRPFGDRTKLPKTITIAGYNYTALRRCARAISSLLALEGCKVETIMYSYRELNEKAENGTLDETLVVTNTTSDDSRHVSAFTNFFSNDVLYHTLGEENAQWLDEQLEKVRSLVPLEDYLVALEPIASTLVSEYWIAPMFHHTQTLRFQGVLEDVALTNWGWPDIRSVWSAD
;
A
#
# COMPACT_ATOMS: atom_id res chain seq x y z
N MET A 1 -14.88 20.65 34.18
CA MET A 1 -14.12 19.39 34.45
C MET A 1 -13.91 18.74 33.13
N SER A 2 -12.79 18.07 32.86
CA SER A 2 -12.62 17.39 31.56
C SER A 2 -13.59 16.21 31.47
N ASP A 3 -14.13 15.94 30.26
CA ASP A 3 -15.11 14.88 30.01
C ASP A 3 -14.58 13.50 30.44
N LEU A 4 -13.25 13.31 30.37
CA LEU A 4 -12.57 12.08 30.83
C LEU A 4 -12.69 11.87 32.35
N ASN A 5 -12.61 12.93 33.14
CA ASN A 5 -12.84 12.81 34.58
C ASN A 5 -14.30 12.51 34.89
N LEU A 6 -15.23 13.14 34.16
CA LEU A 6 -16.65 12.89 34.28
C LEU A 6 -17.00 11.44 33.88
N PHE A 7 -16.37 10.93 32.82
CA PHE A 7 -16.51 9.54 32.39
C PHE A 7 -16.08 8.53 33.46
N ARG A 8 -14.96 8.78 34.16
CA ARG A 8 -14.52 7.91 35.28
C ARG A 8 -15.54 7.85 36.41
N TYR A 9 -16.23 8.95 36.69
CA TYR A 9 -17.32 8.95 37.66
C TYR A 9 -18.56 8.22 37.12
N TYR A 10 -18.89 8.37 35.85
CA TYR A 10 -19.99 7.63 35.24
C TYR A 10 -19.76 6.12 35.31
N GLN A 11 -18.53 5.67 35.01
CA GLN A 11 -18.12 4.24 35.09
C GLN A 11 -18.38 3.64 36.49
N ARG A 12 -18.24 4.43 37.57
CA ARG A 12 -18.53 3.99 38.93
C ARG A 12 -20.04 3.81 39.22
N LEU A 13 -20.88 4.39 38.40
CA LEU A 13 -22.33 4.25 38.52
C LEU A 13 -22.89 3.08 37.72
N THR A 14 -22.18 2.57 36.73
CA THR A 14 -22.66 1.49 35.83
C THR A 14 -23.06 0.19 36.55
N PRO A 15 -22.47 -0.20 37.71
CA PRO A 15 -22.96 -1.34 38.48
C PRO A 15 -24.40 -1.23 38.98
N LEU A 16 -24.97 -0.04 38.99
CA LEU A 16 -26.38 0.18 39.32
C LEU A 16 -27.33 -0.28 38.20
N GLY A 17 -26.82 -0.58 37.00
CA GLY A 17 -27.57 -0.97 35.82
C GLY A 17 -27.89 0.20 34.91
N VAL A 18 -27.68 -0.02 33.59
CA VAL A 18 -28.01 0.94 32.53
C VAL A 18 -29.39 0.66 31.98
N GLY A 19 -30.13 1.68 31.62
CA GLY A 19 -31.48 1.57 31.04
C GLY A 19 -32.59 1.25 32.02
N SER A 20 -32.30 1.16 33.34
CA SER A 20 -33.28 0.88 34.39
C SER A 20 -33.31 1.98 35.46
N GLU A 21 -34.50 2.31 35.93
CA GLU A 21 -34.66 3.28 37.02
C GLU A 21 -34.24 2.68 38.38
N VAL A 22 -33.31 3.33 39.02
CA VAL A 22 -32.82 2.95 40.36
C VAL A 22 -33.28 3.96 41.41
N LYS A 23 -33.85 3.47 42.49
CA LYS A 23 -34.22 4.29 43.67
C LYS A 23 -33.04 4.37 44.63
N THR A 24 -32.42 5.52 44.73
CA THR A 24 -31.21 5.75 45.53
C THR A 24 -31.24 7.10 46.23
N THR A 25 -30.34 7.32 47.18
CA THR A 25 -30.16 8.61 47.85
C THR A 25 -28.91 9.32 47.33
N LEU A 26 -28.86 10.64 47.48
CA LEU A 26 -27.67 11.39 47.09
C LEU A 26 -26.43 10.96 47.88
N GLN A 27 -26.60 10.47 49.13
CA GLN A 27 -25.49 9.95 49.93
C GLN A 27 -24.97 8.63 49.35
N GLU A 28 -25.85 7.68 49.05
CA GLU A 28 -25.46 6.40 48.39
C GLU A 28 -24.72 6.66 47.09
N VAL A 29 -25.18 7.62 46.27
CA VAL A 29 -24.48 8.02 45.03
C VAL A 29 -23.12 8.64 45.34
N ALA A 30 -23.02 9.50 46.35
CA ALA A 30 -21.76 10.13 46.75
C ALA A 30 -20.74 9.08 47.22
N ASP A 31 -21.20 8.07 47.97
CA ASP A 31 -20.36 6.96 48.45
C ASP A 31 -19.83 6.12 47.26
N LEU A 32 -20.67 5.78 46.26
CA LEU A 32 -20.26 5.09 45.03
C LEU A 32 -19.24 5.91 44.20
N LEU A 33 -19.43 7.24 44.20
CA LEU A 33 -18.51 8.13 43.48
C LEU A 33 -17.22 8.45 44.26
N PHE A 34 -17.12 7.98 45.51
CA PHE A 34 -16.02 8.30 46.43
C PHE A 34 -15.85 9.84 46.61
N THR A 35 -16.95 10.55 46.86
CA THR A 35 -16.93 12.02 46.96
C THR A 35 -17.97 12.56 47.95
N SER A 36 -17.96 13.87 48.15
CA SER A 36 -18.97 14.50 49.00
C SER A 36 -20.34 14.62 48.30
N PRO A 37 -21.48 14.63 49.05
CA PRO A 37 -22.80 14.81 48.46
C PRO A 37 -22.96 16.10 47.66
N ARG A 38 -22.27 17.17 48.07
CA ARG A 38 -22.24 18.43 47.31
C ARG A 38 -21.59 18.25 45.94
N HIS A 39 -20.47 17.57 45.90
CA HIS A 39 -19.75 17.31 44.63
C HIS A 39 -20.50 16.30 43.77
N ALA A 40 -21.06 15.23 44.37
CA ALA A 40 -21.90 14.26 43.67
C ALA A 40 -23.09 14.93 42.94
N ARG A 41 -23.74 15.90 43.59
CA ARG A 41 -24.82 16.68 42.96
C ARG A 41 -24.34 17.47 41.75
N SER A 42 -23.15 18.08 41.83
CA SER A 42 -22.55 18.80 40.69
C SER A 42 -22.22 17.86 39.55
N LEU A 43 -21.66 16.65 39.83
CA LEU A 43 -21.35 15.64 38.83
C LEU A 43 -22.61 15.12 38.14
N LEU A 44 -23.66 14.79 38.91
CA LEU A 44 -24.95 14.34 38.37
C LEU A 44 -25.56 15.40 37.45
N SER A 45 -25.51 16.70 37.85
CA SER A 45 -25.99 17.80 37.02
C SER A 45 -25.23 17.91 35.70
N GLN A 46 -23.87 17.77 35.70
CA GLN A 46 -23.06 17.81 34.50
C GLN A 46 -23.37 16.61 33.58
N MET A 47 -23.46 15.39 34.14
CA MET A 47 -23.80 14.18 33.37
C MET A 47 -25.21 14.26 32.79
N GLN A 48 -26.17 14.87 33.52
CA GLN A 48 -27.53 15.10 33.04
C GLN A 48 -27.58 16.12 31.89
N THR A 49 -26.78 17.19 31.98
CA THR A 49 -26.64 18.16 30.87
C THR A 49 -26.12 17.50 29.60
N LEU A 50 -25.21 16.52 29.74
CA LEU A 50 -24.68 15.72 28.62
C LEU A 50 -25.60 14.55 28.23
N MET A 51 -26.79 14.45 28.85
CA MET A 51 -27.75 13.36 28.63
C MET A 51 -27.22 11.94 28.92
N TRP A 52 -26.12 11.81 29.67
CA TRP A 52 -25.57 10.51 30.04
C TRP A 52 -26.46 9.78 31.05
N LEU A 53 -27.17 10.56 31.92
CA LEU A 53 -28.09 10.05 32.89
C LEU A 53 -29.26 11.03 33.13
N SER A 54 -30.30 10.55 33.80
CA SER A 54 -31.40 11.35 34.33
C SER A 54 -31.42 11.23 35.86
N TRP A 55 -31.39 12.35 36.54
CA TRP A 55 -31.48 12.43 37.97
C TRP A 55 -32.72 13.24 38.40
N GLN A 56 -33.64 12.60 39.09
CA GLN A 56 -34.85 13.21 39.59
C GLN A 56 -34.83 13.22 41.14
N PRO A 57 -34.38 14.34 41.75
CA PRO A 57 -34.30 14.44 43.19
C PRO A 57 -35.68 14.49 43.81
N LYS A 58 -35.91 13.78 44.93
CA LYS A 58 -37.07 13.95 45.78
C LYS A 58 -36.71 14.75 47.03
N ALA A 59 -37.51 15.76 47.35
CA ALA A 59 -37.36 16.55 48.57
C ALA A 59 -37.94 15.81 49.78
N GLY A 60 -37.17 15.76 50.87
CA GLY A 60 -37.61 15.17 52.14
C GLY A 60 -36.56 14.27 52.78
N ARG A 61 -36.59 14.20 54.14
CA ARG A 61 -35.69 13.34 54.93
C ARG A 61 -36.01 11.86 54.58
N ASN A 62 -35.04 11.05 54.16
CA ASN A 62 -35.19 9.62 53.77
C ASN A 62 -35.99 9.36 52.48
N GLN A 63 -36.23 10.35 51.62
CA GLN A 63 -36.86 10.13 50.33
C GLN A 63 -35.81 9.65 49.31
N ARG A 64 -36.12 8.55 48.58
CA ARG A 64 -35.26 8.03 47.51
C ARG A 64 -35.54 8.76 46.20
N SER A 65 -34.51 9.31 45.61
CA SER A 65 -34.49 9.91 44.28
C SER A 65 -34.42 8.85 43.20
N THR A 66 -34.75 9.20 41.98
CA THR A 66 -34.64 8.29 40.83
C THR A 66 -33.39 8.62 40.01
N LEU A 67 -32.55 7.63 39.79
CA LEU A 67 -31.41 7.68 38.90
C LEU A 67 -31.65 6.73 37.73
N LEU A 68 -31.43 7.18 36.49
CA LEU A 68 -31.46 6.37 35.28
C LEU A 68 -30.19 6.67 34.50
N LEU A 69 -29.38 5.63 34.23
CA LEU A 69 -28.23 5.73 33.33
C LEU A 69 -28.70 5.48 31.90
N ASN A 70 -28.45 6.41 30.99
CA ASN A 70 -29.02 6.40 29.64
C ASN A 70 -28.14 5.72 28.61
N ILE A 71 -26.82 5.58 28.85
CA ILE A 71 -25.85 5.21 27.84
C ILE A 71 -24.98 4.03 28.33
N GLU A 72 -24.87 2.99 27.54
CA GLU A 72 -23.94 1.91 27.84
C GLU A 72 -22.49 2.41 27.86
N LEU A 73 -21.68 1.85 28.77
CA LEU A 73 -20.30 2.29 28.98
C LEU A 73 -19.45 2.21 27.72
N SER A 74 -19.61 1.14 26.91
CA SER A 74 -18.92 0.96 25.62
C SER A 74 -19.30 2.03 24.61
N ALA A 75 -20.58 2.34 24.48
CA ALA A 75 -21.08 3.36 23.57
C ALA A 75 -20.60 4.76 24.00
N LEU A 76 -20.54 5.06 25.30
CA LEU A 76 -20.01 6.30 25.79
C LEU A 76 -18.50 6.44 25.54
N LYS A 77 -17.72 5.36 25.73
CA LYS A 77 -16.30 5.32 25.36
C LYS A 77 -16.08 5.63 23.88
N GLU A 78 -16.81 4.95 23.00
CA GLU A 78 -16.71 5.16 21.55
C GLU A 78 -17.08 6.60 21.18
N SER A 79 -18.14 7.16 21.74
CA SER A 79 -18.54 8.55 21.50
C SER A 79 -17.47 9.55 21.92
N LEU A 80 -16.88 9.40 23.11
CA LEU A 80 -15.81 10.28 23.60
C LEU A 80 -14.52 10.12 22.77
N ALA A 81 -14.18 8.90 22.38
CA ALA A 81 -13.04 8.65 21.52
C ALA A 81 -13.25 9.29 20.14
N LEU A 82 -14.45 9.15 19.57
CA LEU A 82 -14.82 9.78 18.30
C LEU A 82 -14.68 11.31 18.33
N GLU A 83 -15.12 11.95 19.39
CA GLU A 83 -14.90 13.39 19.58
C GLU A 83 -13.40 13.76 19.62
N ARG A 84 -12.57 12.93 20.24
CA ARG A 84 -11.11 13.16 20.27
C ARG A 84 -10.48 12.94 18.90
N ILE A 85 -10.93 11.93 18.18
CA ILE A 85 -10.52 11.71 16.79
C ILE A 85 -10.87 12.93 15.94
N LYS A 86 -12.12 13.41 16.02
CA LYS A 86 -12.59 14.62 15.33
C LYS A 86 -11.73 15.86 15.63
N LEU A 87 -11.18 15.96 16.81
CA LEU A 87 -10.28 17.04 17.23
C LEU A 87 -8.80 16.76 16.91
N GLY A 88 -8.47 15.70 16.16
CA GLY A 88 -7.10 15.31 15.87
C GLY A 88 -6.29 14.82 17.07
N LYS A 89 -6.94 14.49 18.20
CA LYS A 89 -6.29 14.06 19.45
C LYS A 89 -6.25 12.54 19.56
N TYR A 90 -5.60 11.90 18.60
CA TYR A 90 -5.62 10.44 18.38
C TYR A 90 -5.10 9.64 19.56
N GLU A 91 -3.98 10.04 20.18
CA GLU A 91 -3.42 9.41 21.37
C GLU A 91 -4.42 9.37 22.54
N LYS A 92 -5.15 10.49 22.71
CA LYS A 92 -6.18 10.56 23.74
C LYS A 92 -7.39 9.71 23.42
N ALA A 93 -7.72 9.56 22.14
CA ALA A 93 -8.80 8.68 21.71
C ALA A 93 -8.44 7.21 21.96
N LEU A 94 -7.22 6.81 21.64
CA LEU A 94 -6.72 5.46 21.86
C LEU A 94 -6.69 5.13 23.37
N ALA A 95 -6.18 6.04 24.19
CA ALA A 95 -6.20 5.90 25.64
C ALA A 95 -7.62 5.79 26.25
N ILE A 96 -8.63 6.46 25.65
CA ILE A 96 -10.05 6.31 26.07
C ILE A 96 -10.56 4.89 25.77
N LEU A 97 -10.08 4.29 24.70
CA LEU A 97 -10.44 2.93 24.28
C LEU A 97 -9.61 1.85 24.97
N ASP A 98 -8.85 2.20 26.02
CA ASP A 98 -7.95 1.27 26.75
C ASP A 98 -6.91 0.61 25.82
N GLU A 99 -6.37 1.37 24.88
CA GLU A 99 -5.42 0.93 23.85
C GLU A 99 -5.98 -0.16 22.90
N ASP A 100 -7.32 -0.27 22.79
CA ASP A 100 -7.97 -1.17 21.82
C ASP A 100 -7.83 -0.60 20.39
N GLU A 101 -6.79 -1.04 19.71
CA GLU A 101 -6.49 -0.64 18.33
C GLU A 101 -7.58 -1.03 17.33
N THR A 102 -8.32 -2.11 17.59
CA THR A 102 -9.41 -2.58 16.72
C THR A 102 -10.61 -1.61 16.79
N ALA A 103 -11.02 -1.25 17.99
CA ALA A 103 -12.08 -0.25 18.19
C ALA A 103 -11.65 1.12 17.65
N PHE A 104 -10.41 1.52 17.92
CA PHE A 104 -9.85 2.76 17.39
C PHE A 104 -9.83 2.78 15.86
N GLY A 105 -9.39 1.69 15.23
CA GLY A 105 -9.37 1.54 13.79
C GLY A 105 -10.77 1.62 13.15
N ARG A 106 -11.79 1.05 13.80
CA ARG A 106 -13.18 1.18 13.35
C ARG A 106 -13.64 2.64 13.39
N LEU A 107 -13.37 3.35 14.45
CA LEU A 107 -13.72 4.76 14.58
C LEU A 107 -12.94 5.64 13.61
N LEU A 108 -11.65 5.36 13.39
CA LEU A 108 -10.85 6.05 12.39
C LEU A 108 -11.41 5.88 10.98
N LYS A 109 -11.92 4.69 10.61
CA LYS A 109 -12.53 4.47 9.30
C LYS A 109 -13.77 5.33 9.05
N THR A 110 -14.49 5.65 10.09
CA THR A 110 -15.66 6.54 9.99
C THR A 110 -15.28 8.03 10.00
N THR A 111 -14.05 8.35 10.39
CA THR A 111 -13.56 9.71 10.61
C THR A 111 -12.18 9.96 10.00
N SER A 112 -11.56 8.94 9.39
CA SER A 112 -10.23 9.09 8.78
C SER A 112 -10.28 10.14 7.69
N GLY A 113 -9.32 11.06 7.74
CA GLY A 113 -9.34 12.13 6.81
C GLY A 113 -8.29 13.17 7.09
N ALA A 114 -8.57 14.37 6.66
CA ALA A 114 -7.73 15.51 6.85
C ALA A 114 -8.26 16.41 7.95
N SER A 115 -7.36 17.03 8.66
CA SER A 115 -7.66 18.09 9.61
C SER A 115 -6.67 19.24 9.42
N VAL A 116 -7.19 20.46 9.47
CA VAL A 116 -6.35 21.66 9.50
C VAL A 116 -6.19 22.11 10.95
N GLN A 117 -4.94 22.21 11.41
CA GLN A 117 -4.60 22.68 12.74
C GLN A 117 -3.58 23.80 12.62
N GLU A 118 -3.90 24.99 13.11
CA GLU A 118 -3.03 26.17 13.00
C GLU A 118 -2.57 26.46 11.56
N GLY A 119 -3.46 26.27 10.57
CA GLY A 119 -3.16 26.44 9.16
C GLY A 119 -2.31 25.32 8.54
N ARG A 120 -2.10 24.21 9.24
CA ARG A 120 -1.32 23.05 8.75
C ARG A 120 -2.21 21.86 8.46
N LEU A 121 -2.09 21.31 7.26
CA LEU A 121 -2.85 20.14 6.84
C LEU A 121 -2.23 18.87 7.39
N ASN A 122 -3.02 18.10 8.13
CA ASN A 122 -2.65 16.78 8.64
C ASN A 122 -3.57 15.72 8.04
N ILE A 123 -3.01 14.66 7.47
CA ILE A 123 -3.74 13.54 6.88
C ILE A 123 -3.61 12.31 7.76
N GLN A 124 -4.76 11.63 7.98
CA GLN A 124 -4.85 10.37 8.72
C GLN A 124 -5.39 9.29 7.79
N LEU A 125 -4.65 8.20 7.67
CA LEU A 125 -5.01 7.05 6.86
C LEU A 125 -4.97 5.80 7.72
N THR A 126 -5.72 4.78 7.33
CA THR A 126 -5.64 3.44 7.93
C THR A 126 -5.10 2.44 6.92
N TYR A 127 -4.30 1.49 7.40
CA TYR A 127 -3.79 0.41 6.60
C TYR A 127 -3.79 -0.90 7.38
N LYS A 128 -3.99 -2.02 6.69
CA LYS A 128 -4.22 -3.32 7.35
C LYS A 128 -2.95 -4.12 7.67
N ARG A 129 -1.81 -3.64 7.26
CA ARG A 129 -0.55 -4.39 7.34
C ARG A 129 0.58 -3.48 7.78
N MET A 130 1.41 -3.97 8.69
CA MET A 130 2.65 -3.31 9.06
C MET A 130 3.55 -3.14 7.82
N PHE A 131 4.21 -2.00 7.72
CA PHE A 131 5.22 -1.76 6.70
C PHE A 131 6.55 -2.35 7.14
N GLU A 132 7.24 -2.98 6.20
CA GLU A 132 8.65 -3.31 6.37
C GLU A 132 9.48 -2.01 6.41
N ARG A 133 10.76 -2.12 6.77
CA ARG A 133 11.66 -0.95 6.78
C ARG A 133 11.68 -0.30 5.40
N ILE A 134 11.30 0.98 5.31
CA ILE A 134 11.13 1.69 4.05
C ILE A 134 12.48 2.25 3.59
N VAL A 135 13.31 1.41 2.98
CA VAL A 135 14.62 1.76 2.42
C VAL A 135 14.75 1.24 0.99
N PRO A 136 15.31 2.01 0.03
CA PRO A 136 15.29 1.67 -1.40
C PRO A 136 15.96 0.34 -1.75
N HIS A 137 16.98 -0.07 -1.02
CA HIS A 137 17.82 -1.23 -1.31
C HIS A 137 17.24 -2.58 -0.84
N GLN A 138 15.97 -2.63 -0.49
CA GLN A 138 15.26 -3.86 -0.11
C GLN A 138 14.11 -4.14 -1.07
N LEU A 139 13.70 -5.40 -1.13
CA LEU A 139 12.52 -5.80 -1.89
C LEU A 139 11.24 -5.31 -1.20
N HIS A 140 10.37 -4.63 -1.94
CA HIS A 140 9.18 -4.00 -1.41
C HIS A 140 7.92 -4.30 -2.23
N ARG A 141 6.77 -4.35 -1.52
CA ARG A 141 5.44 -4.35 -2.14
C ARG A 141 5.05 -2.93 -2.59
N SER A 142 3.98 -2.84 -3.37
CA SER A 142 3.50 -1.56 -3.95
C SER A 142 3.33 -0.44 -2.91
N SER A 143 2.79 -0.73 -1.72
CA SER A 143 2.58 0.30 -0.70
C SER A 143 3.88 0.87 -0.14
N GLU A 144 4.88 0.04 0.15
CA GLU A 144 6.20 0.51 0.58
C GLU A 144 6.87 1.32 -0.53
N ARG A 145 6.73 0.88 -1.80
CA ARG A 145 7.25 1.60 -2.97
C ARG A 145 6.62 2.98 -3.11
N PHE A 146 5.31 3.13 -2.83
CA PHE A 146 4.68 4.45 -2.74
C PHE A 146 5.37 5.35 -1.70
N PHE A 147 5.63 4.84 -0.49
CA PHE A 147 6.31 5.62 0.55
C PHE A 147 7.79 5.86 0.23
N LEU A 148 8.48 4.94 -0.45
CA LEU A 148 9.83 5.22 -0.96
C LEU A 148 9.84 6.49 -1.82
N ARG A 149 8.87 6.66 -2.73
CA ARG A 149 8.75 7.87 -3.56
C ARG A 149 8.46 9.14 -2.75
N GLN A 150 7.87 9.02 -1.57
CA GLN A 150 7.64 10.16 -0.68
C GLN A 150 8.89 10.53 0.13
N ILE A 151 9.71 9.53 0.48
CA ILE A 151 10.84 9.68 1.39
C ILE A 151 12.15 9.92 0.63
N TYR A 152 12.28 9.43 -0.60
CA TYR A 152 13.50 9.50 -1.39
C TYR A 152 13.27 10.15 -2.74
N CYS A 153 14.27 10.89 -3.20
CA CYS A 153 14.40 11.33 -4.58
C CYS A 153 15.45 10.49 -5.29
N CYS A 154 15.32 10.37 -6.62
CA CYS A 154 16.33 9.80 -7.50
C CYS A 154 17.16 10.92 -8.16
N LEU A 155 18.13 10.58 -9.00
CA LEU A 155 18.84 11.58 -9.80
C LEU A 155 17.88 12.30 -10.75
N VAL A 156 17.00 11.52 -11.35
CA VAL A 156 15.93 11.99 -12.24
C VAL A 156 14.65 11.26 -11.90
N SER A 157 13.51 11.77 -12.31
CA SER A 157 12.21 11.11 -12.27
C SER A 157 11.72 10.83 -13.69
N SER A 158 10.67 10.02 -13.85
CA SER A 158 9.96 9.91 -15.12
C SER A 158 8.46 10.15 -14.89
N ASP A 159 7.81 10.78 -15.86
CA ASP A 159 6.37 10.98 -15.80
C ASP A 159 5.58 9.77 -16.35
N TYR A 160 4.26 9.89 -16.33
CA TYR A 160 3.34 8.86 -16.82
C TYR A 160 3.58 8.45 -18.28
N ASN A 161 4.11 9.36 -19.11
CA ASN A 161 4.41 9.12 -20.53
C ASN A 161 5.85 8.63 -20.78
N GLY A 162 6.61 8.33 -19.73
CA GLY A 162 8.00 7.89 -19.84
C GLY A 162 9.01 9.01 -20.06
N VAL A 163 8.56 10.27 -20.07
CA VAL A 163 9.47 11.40 -20.26
C VAL A 163 10.27 11.63 -18.99
N VAL A 164 11.60 11.57 -19.11
CA VAL A 164 12.51 11.81 -18.00
C VAL A 164 12.48 13.28 -17.57
N LYS A 165 12.37 13.52 -16.28
CA LYS A 165 12.26 14.86 -15.66
C LYS A 165 13.41 15.10 -14.68
N PRO A 166 13.83 16.37 -14.50
CA PRO A 166 14.80 16.73 -13.49
C PRO A 166 14.31 16.42 -12.07
N GLU A 167 15.19 15.83 -11.24
CA GLU A 167 14.95 15.64 -9.80
C GLU A 167 16.18 16.17 -9.03
N LEU A 168 17.02 15.34 -8.40
CA LEU A 168 18.27 15.83 -7.78
C LEU A 168 19.28 16.31 -8.81
N ALA A 169 19.33 15.69 -10.00
CA ALA A 169 20.01 16.26 -11.14
C ALA A 169 19.07 17.21 -11.90
N HIS A 170 19.56 18.40 -12.23
CA HIS A 170 18.79 19.39 -13.02
C HIS A 170 18.94 19.18 -14.52
N HIS A 171 19.96 18.44 -14.96
CA HIS A 171 20.26 18.16 -16.36
C HIS A 171 21.08 16.86 -16.47
N TRP A 172 21.03 16.22 -17.65
CA TRP A 172 21.85 15.03 -17.98
C TRP A 172 22.15 15.01 -19.47
N ARG A 173 23.18 14.25 -19.83
CA ARG A 173 23.59 14.02 -21.23
C ARG A 173 24.03 12.57 -21.41
N TYR A 174 23.79 12.04 -22.60
CA TYR A 174 24.32 10.76 -23.04
C TYR A 174 25.34 10.99 -24.16
N ASP A 175 26.50 10.37 -24.02
CA ASP A 175 27.52 10.28 -25.08
C ASP A 175 27.44 8.89 -25.70
N GLU A 176 26.89 8.82 -26.91
CA GLU A 176 26.72 7.55 -27.65
C GLU A 176 28.04 6.90 -28.05
N LYS A 177 29.13 7.67 -28.19
CA LYS A 177 30.43 7.13 -28.62
C LYS A 177 31.14 6.42 -27.49
N ASN A 178 31.04 6.95 -26.29
CA ASN A 178 31.71 6.45 -25.10
C ASN A 178 30.77 5.67 -24.19
N PHE A 179 29.47 5.61 -24.50
CA PHE A 179 28.40 5.06 -23.65
C PHE A 179 28.41 5.68 -22.25
N GLU A 180 28.54 6.98 -22.18
CA GLU A 180 28.61 7.72 -20.91
C GLU A 180 27.34 8.51 -20.65
N TRP A 181 26.76 8.32 -19.46
CA TRP A 181 25.72 9.17 -18.92
C TRP A 181 26.30 10.14 -17.91
N THR A 182 26.16 11.44 -18.15
CA THR A 182 26.57 12.51 -17.24
C THR A 182 25.35 13.15 -16.60
N PHE A 183 25.32 13.23 -15.27
CA PHE A 183 24.28 13.92 -14.50
C PHE A 183 24.86 15.14 -13.78
N TYR A 184 24.13 16.27 -13.84
CA TYR A 184 24.51 17.54 -13.22
C TYR A 184 23.59 17.79 -12.03
N LEU A 185 24.14 17.70 -10.82
CA LEU A 185 23.40 17.85 -9.58
C LEU A 185 23.03 19.31 -9.30
N ARG A 186 21.93 19.52 -8.60
CA ARG A 186 21.59 20.83 -8.03
C ARG A 186 22.54 21.15 -6.89
N PRO A 187 22.95 22.43 -6.73
CA PRO A 187 23.71 22.83 -5.55
C PRO A 187 22.83 22.86 -4.28
N GLY A 188 23.44 22.65 -3.12
CA GLY A 188 22.78 22.81 -1.81
C GLY A 188 21.80 21.67 -1.43
N LEU A 189 21.88 20.51 -2.07
CA LEU A 189 21.07 19.34 -1.72
C LEU A 189 21.48 18.78 -0.36
N THR A 190 20.49 18.38 0.43
CA THR A 190 20.71 17.74 1.74
C THR A 190 19.78 16.56 1.97
N PHE A 191 20.23 15.60 2.75
CA PHE A 191 19.37 14.58 3.35
C PHE A 191 18.51 15.16 4.48
N HIS A 192 17.53 14.39 4.95
CA HIS A 192 16.62 14.79 6.05
C HIS A 192 17.36 15.14 7.37
N ASN A 193 18.56 14.60 7.56
CA ASN A 193 19.41 14.90 8.72
C ASN A 193 20.35 16.09 8.51
N GLY A 194 20.25 16.80 7.38
CA GLY A 194 21.06 17.96 7.04
C GLY A 194 22.43 17.64 6.43
N THR A 195 22.82 16.35 6.30
CA THR A 195 24.09 16.01 5.62
C THR A 195 23.99 16.33 4.12
N PRO A 196 25.05 16.89 3.49
CA PRO A 196 25.05 17.24 2.07
C PRO A 196 24.87 16.02 1.16
N ILE A 197 24.26 16.25 -0.01
CA ILE A 197 24.21 15.31 -1.13
C ILE A 197 25.04 15.93 -2.27
N ASP A 198 26.15 15.31 -2.58
CA ASP A 198 27.08 15.68 -3.65
C ASP A 198 27.37 14.49 -4.57
N ALA A 199 28.23 14.68 -5.56
CA ALA A 199 28.58 13.66 -6.53
C ALA A 199 29.31 12.46 -5.88
N ASP A 200 30.16 12.69 -4.88
CA ASP A 200 30.87 11.60 -4.16
C ASP A 200 29.89 10.73 -3.37
N THR A 201 28.85 11.35 -2.79
CA THR A 201 27.76 10.63 -2.12
C THR A 201 27.04 9.70 -3.10
N VAL A 202 26.73 10.17 -4.31
CA VAL A 202 26.06 9.37 -5.35
C VAL A 202 26.97 8.24 -5.83
N VAL A 203 28.24 8.53 -6.14
CA VAL A 203 29.23 7.52 -6.57
C VAL A 203 29.35 6.43 -5.53
N SER A 204 29.54 6.80 -4.26
CA SER A 204 29.67 5.85 -3.15
C SER A 204 28.42 4.97 -3.00
N LEU A 205 27.22 5.57 -3.15
CA LEU A 205 25.95 4.83 -3.10
C LEU A 205 25.85 3.81 -4.24
N PHE A 206 26.03 4.24 -5.49
CA PHE A 206 25.90 3.34 -6.64
C PHE A 206 26.96 2.25 -6.68
N ALA A 207 28.22 2.54 -6.28
CA ALA A 207 29.26 1.53 -6.10
C ALA A 207 28.82 0.47 -5.07
N LYS A 208 28.17 0.89 -3.97
CA LYS A 208 27.62 -0.05 -3.00
C LYS A 208 26.44 -0.84 -3.55
N LEU A 209 25.50 -0.19 -4.24
CA LEU A 209 24.34 -0.86 -4.85
C LEU A 209 24.78 -1.93 -5.86
N SER A 210 25.76 -1.63 -6.74
CA SER A 210 26.32 -2.59 -7.70
C SER A 210 26.90 -3.86 -7.06
N SER A 211 27.28 -3.79 -5.78
CA SER A 211 27.76 -4.97 -5.03
C SER A 211 26.63 -5.83 -4.45
N LEU A 212 25.40 -5.39 -4.48
CA LEU A 212 24.24 -6.12 -3.97
C LEU A 212 23.61 -6.96 -5.07
N GLU A 213 23.31 -8.23 -4.80
CA GLU A 213 22.70 -9.18 -5.73
C GLU A 213 21.45 -8.62 -6.41
N TYR A 214 20.58 -7.98 -5.65
CA TYR A 214 19.35 -7.33 -6.12
C TYR A 214 19.56 -6.30 -7.25
N TYR A 215 20.78 -5.73 -7.40
CA TYR A 215 21.11 -4.74 -8.44
C TYR A 215 22.03 -5.26 -9.52
N GLN A 216 22.68 -6.42 -9.32
CA GLN A 216 23.72 -6.93 -10.21
C GLN A 216 23.24 -7.02 -11.65
N LYS A 217 22.07 -7.61 -11.88
CA LYS A 217 21.53 -7.76 -13.23
C LYS A 217 21.31 -6.42 -13.94
N GLU A 218 20.80 -5.43 -13.24
CA GLU A 218 20.48 -4.13 -13.83
C GLU A 218 21.71 -3.24 -14.05
N LEU A 219 22.71 -3.34 -13.16
CA LEU A 219 23.91 -2.51 -13.18
C LEU A 219 25.15 -3.25 -13.73
N ALA A 220 25.04 -4.50 -14.18
CA ALA A 220 26.14 -5.32 -14.67
C ALA A 220 26.95 -4.66 -15.79
N HIS A 221 26.33 -3.81 -16.60
CA HIS A 221 26.97 -3.10 -17.71
C HIS A 221 27.59 -1.75 -17.30
N VAL A 222 27.42 -1.31 -16.05
CA VAL A 222 28.09 -0.12 -15.50
C VAL A 222 29.51 -0.52 -15.13
N THR A 223 30.49 0.02 -15.84
CA THR A 223 31.91 -0.32 -15.66
C THR A 223 32.64 0.64 -14.74
N ASP A 224 32.20 1.90 -14.72
CA ASP A 224 32.79 2.92 -13.86
C ASP A 224 31.79 4.00 -13.48
N ILE A 225 31.99 4.61 -12.31
CA ILE A 225 31.18 5.73 -11.82
C ILE A 225 32.12 6.75 -11.18
N THR A 226 32.18 7.95 -11.73
CA THR A 226 33.09 8.99 -11.26
C THR A 226 32.41 10.31 -10.90
N ALA A 227 33.09 11.07 -10.03
CA ALA A 227 32.70 12.42 -9.63
C ALA A 227 33.81 13.43 -10.05
N PRO A 228 33.83 13.91 -11.30
CA PRO A 228 34.83 14.89 -11.74
C PRO A 228 34.82 16.20 -10.94
N ASN A 229 33.70 16.54 -10.34
CA ASN A 229 33.55 17.64 -9.39
C ASN A 229 32.31 17.39 -8.50
N PRO A 230 32.10 18.14 -7.41
CA PRO A 230 31.02 17.89 -6.44
C PRO A 230 29.60 17.89 -6.99
N LEU A 231 29.36 18.45 -8.20
CA LEU A 231 28.04 18.53 -8.82
C LEU A 231 27.92 17.73 -10.13
N LYS A 232 28.91 16.88 -10.44
CA LYS A 232 28.90 16.10 -11.69
C LYS A 232 29.18 14.62 -11.41
N VAL A 233 28.24 13.76 -11.82
CA VAL A 233 28.37 12.30 -11.77
C VAL A 233 28.40 11.74 -13.19
N VAL A 234 29.35 10.87 -13.48
CA VAL A 234 29.49 10.20 -14.77
C VAL A 234 29.41 8.70 -14.58
N PHE A 235 28.51 8.04 -15.32
CA PHE A 235 28.40 6.58 -15.42
C PHE A 235 28.94 6.14 -16.77
N THR A 236 29.95 5.29 -16.78
CA THR A 236 30.49 4.69 -18.00
C THR A 236 29.92 3.26 -18.14
N LEU A 237 29.38 2.95 -19.31
CA LEU A 237 28.74 1.68 -19.60
C LEU A 237 29.60 0.85 -20.57
N SER A 238 29.52 -0.47 -20.48
CA SER A 238 30.18 -1.39 -21.42
C SER A 238 29.43 -1.58 -22.75
N LYS A 239 28.18 -1.14 -22.80
CA LYS A 239 27.28 -1.25 -23.96
C LYS A 239 26.25 -0.12 -23.93
N PRO A 240 25.60 0.21 -25.07
CA PRO A 240 24.61 1.27 -25.10
C PRO A 240 23.41 0.92 -24.20
N ASP A 241 22.88 1.94 -23.54
CA ASP A 241 21.62 1.88 -22.76
C ASP A 241 20.93 3.24 -22.87
N LEU A 242 20.00 3.36 -23.81
CA LEU A 242 19.26 4.61 -24.05
C LEU A 242 18.23 4.87 -22.94
N GLY A 243 17.77 3.82 -22.27
CA GLY A 243 16.83 3.91 -21.16
C GLY A 243 17.45 4.17 -19.79
N PHE A 244 18.79 4.15 -19.67
CA PHE A 244 19.49 4.17 -18.37
C PHE A 244 19.02 5.28 -17.43
N ALA A 245 18.97 6.53 -17.89
CA ALA A 245 18.50 7.65 -17.08
C ALA A 245 17.09 7.42 -16.54
N GLY A 246 16.20 6.88 -17.37
CA GLY A 246 14.85 6.51 -16.96
C GLY A 246 14.85 5.34 -15.98
N LEU A 247 15.61 4.29 -16.22
CA LEU A 247 15.66 3.11 -15.36
C LEU A 247 16.14 3.45 -13.94
N ILE A 248 17.15 4.32 -13.80
CA ILE A 248 17.61 4.79 -12.48
C ILE A 248 16.66 5.81 -11.82
N SER A 249 15.58 6.20 -12.48
CA SER A 249 14.47 6.96 -11.87
C SER A 249 13.55 6.07 -11.01
N GLY A 250 13.70 4.74 -11.12
CA GLY A 250 12.94 3.79 -10.31
C GLY A 250 13.20 3.96 -8.81
N VAL A 251 12.16 3.78 -7.99
CA VAL A 251 12.20 4.06 -6.54
C VAL A 251 13.30 3.31 -5.79
N LYS A 252 13.77 2.19 -6.30
CA LYS A 252 14.88 1.42 -5.73
C LYS A 252 16.23 2.11 -5.85
N TYR A 253 16.36 3.10 -6.76
CA TYR A 253 17.54 3.94 -6.91
C TYR A 253 17.43 5.26 -6.12
N GLY A 254 16.50 5.35 -5.19
CA GLY A 254 16.36 6.50 -4.30
C GLY A 254 17.67 6.83 -3.58
N ILE A 255 18.09 8.10 -3.65
CA ILE A 255 19.35 8.56 -3.07
C ILE A 255 19.23 8.57 -1.56
N GLN A 256 20.10 7.78 -0.93
CA GLN A 256 20.16 7.52 0.52
C GLN A 256 21.62 7.52 1.00
N PRO A 257 21.90 7.78 2.29
CA PRO A 257 23.25 7.64 2.83
C PRO A 257 23.75 6.19 2.69
N VAL A 258 24.99 6.00 2.24
CA VAL A 258 25.62 4.66 2.12
C VAL A 258 25.62 3.92 3.45
N SER A 259 25.79 4.64 4.57
CA SER A 259 25.71 4.07 5.92
C SER A 259 24.39 3.34 6.19
N GLN A 260 23.28 3.78 5.55
CA GLN A 260 21.97 3.14 5.69
C GLN A 260 21.90 1.78 4.97
N VAL A 261 22.69 1.59 3.90
CA VAL A 261 22.79 0.32 3.17
C VAL A 261 23.58 -0.72 3.96
N ASN A 262 24.57 -0.27 4.71
CA ASN A 262 25.52 -1.14 5.42
C ASN A 262 25.00 -1.72 6.74
N VAL A 263 23.88 -1.21 7.28
CA VAL A 263 23.41 -1.57 8.62
C VAL A 263 22.09 -2.33 8.56
N ALA A 264 22.14 -3.63 8.89
CA ALA A 264 20.97 -4.51 8.89
C ALA A 264 19.89 -4.13 9.92
N ASN A 265 20.24 -3.47 11.03
CA ASN A 265 19.34 -3.28 12.20
C ASN A 265 19.13 -1.82 12.64
N ASN A 266 19.39 -0.85 11.79
CA ASN A 266 19.12 0.54 12.16
C ASN A 266 17.69 0.92 11.74
N ASN A 267 16.82 1.23 12.71
CA ASN A 267 15.45 1.69 12.47
C ASN A 267 15.38 3.10 11.85
N LEU A 268 16.52 3.77 11.72
CA LEU A 268 16.59 5.10 11.17
C LEU A 268 16.38 5.07 9.66
N VAL A 269 15.45 5.87 9.17
CA VAL A 269 15.16 6.09 7.75
C VAL A 269 15.52 7.53 7.40
N ILE A 270 16.63 7.69 6.68
CA ILE A 270 17.14 9.00 6.22
C ILE A 270 16.96 9.06 4.71
N GLY A 271 16.14 9.96 4.24
CA GLY A 271 15.86 10.16 2.82
C GLY A 271 16.28 11.53 2.30
N SER A 272 15.94 11.77 1.05
CA SER A 272 16.20 12.98 0.28
C SER A 272 14.93 13.60 -0.30
N GLY A 273 13.77 13.00 -0.02
CA GLY A 273 12.49 13.35 -0.59
C GLY A 273 11.68 14.39 0.20
N PRO A 274 10.44 14.69 -0.25
CA PRO A 274 9.63 15.75 0.34
C PRO A 274 9.10 15.45 1.74
N PHE A 275 9.12 14.19 2.19
CA PHE A 275 8.71 13.80 3.54
C PHE A 275 9.81 13.04 4.28
N SER A 276 9.99 13.37 5.55
CA SER A 276 10.86 12.64 6.49
C SER A 276 10.02 11.69 7.35
N VAL A 277 10.57 10.54 7.69
CA VAL A 277 9.97 9.60 8.65
C VAL A 277 10.29 10.07 10.05
N ILE A 278 9.26 10.38 10.84
CA ILE A 278 9.41 10.78 12.24
C ILE A 278 9.01 9.67 13.22
N GLU A 279 8.24 8.69 12.74
CA GLU A 279 7.88 7.51 13.50
C GLU A 279 7.57 6.34 12.56
N HIS A 280 8.11 5.16 12.88
CA HIS A 280 7.81 3.91 12.18
C HIS A 280 7.88 2.76 13.19
N ASN A 281 6.74 2.17 13.52
CA ASN A 281 6.62 1.04 14.44
C ASN A 281 5.49 0.10 13.99
N ALA A 282 5.16 -0.89 14.81
CA ALA A 282 4.13 -1.88 14.49
C ALA A 282 2.74 -1.28 14.28
N ASN A 283 2.44 -0.15 14.92
CA ASN A 283 1.11 0.43 14.99
C ASN A 283 0.93 1.61 14.05
N ARG A 284 2.00 2.29 13.64
CA ARG A 284 1.90 3.45 12.76
C ARG A 284 3.18 3.82 12.01
N LEU A 285 2.98 4.42 10.85
CA LEU A 285 3.98 5.18 10.10
C LEU A 285 3.58 6.65 10.12
N LYS A 286 4.49 7.54 10.54
CA LYS A 286 4.25 8.98 10.57
C LYS A 286 5.31 9.71 9.78
N LEU A 287 4.87 10.49 8.82
CA LEU A 287 5.69 11.31 7.93
C LEU A 287 5.46 12.78 8.24
N LYS A 288 6.52 13.58 8.09
CA LYS A 288 6.48 15.05 8.22
C LYS A 288 7.08 15.68 6.97
N ALA A 289 6.48 16.74 6.48
CA ALA A 289 7.04 17.54 5.40
C ALA A 289 8.46 17.99 5.73
N PHE A 290 9.36 17.89 4.75
CA PHE A 290 10.75 18.30 4.88
C PHE A 290 10.90 19.77 4.45
N ASP A 291 11.12 20.65 5.42
CA ASP A 291 11.13 22.10 5.18
C ASP A 291 12.31 22.54 4.30
N ALA A 292 13.44 21.81 4.32
CA ALA A 292 14.60 22.07 3.47
C ALA A 292 14.60 21.29 2.14
N TYR A 293 13.44 20.79 1.72
CA TYR A 293 13.31 20.12 0.43
C TYR A 293 13.68 21.07 -0.73
N TYR A 294 14.50 20.59 -1.66
CA TYR A 294 15.07 21.41 -2.73
C TYR A 294 14.04 22.00 -3.73
N ALA A 295 12.86 21.40 -3.82
CA ALA A 295 11.76 21.84 -4.67
C ALA A 295 10.65 22.52 -3.83
N CYS A 296 9.44 22.62 -4.37
CA CYS A 296 8.32 23.16 -3.63
C CYS A 296 8.01 22.27 -2.42
N ARG A 297 7.95 22.89 -1.23
CA ARG A 297 7.48 22.21 -0.02
C ARG A 297 6.07 21.70 -0.23
N VAL A 298 5.79 20.50 0.16
CA VAL A 298 4.43 19.92 0.11
C VAL A 298 3.49 20.66 1.05
N LEU A 299 2.22 20.74 0.69
CA LEU A 299 1.19 21.45 1.47
C LEU A 299 0.75 20.64 2.69
N THR A 300 0.74 19.32 2.58
CA THR A 300 0.48 18.42 3.71
C THR A 300 1.65 18.44 4.69
N ASP A 301 1.40 18.80 5.94
CA ASP A 301 2.45 18.91 6.97
C ASP A 301 2.79 17.57 7.61
N ILE A 302 1.76 16.81 7.97
CA ILE A 302 1.91 15.49 8.60
C ILE A 302 0.98 14.47 7.93
N VAL A 303 1.52 13.29 7.65
CA VAL A 303 0.74 12.12 7.23
C VAL A 303 0.95 11.03 8.25
N THR A 304 -0.13 10.54 8.85
CA THR A 304 -0.10 9.39 9.77
C THR A 304 -0.88 8.24 9.19
N ILE A 305 -0.25 7.10 9.06
CA ILE A 305 -0.86 5.85 8.64
C ILE A 305 -0.95 4.92 9.85
N TRP A 306 -2.17 4.65 10.28
CA TRP A 306 -2.45 3.74 11.38
C TRP A 306 -2.54 2.32 10.87
N ILE A 307 -1.81 1.40 11.50
CA ILE A 307 -1.87 -0.02 11.19
C ILE A 307 -2.98 -0.64 12.02
N VAL A 308 -4.04 -1.09 11.35
CA VAL A 308 -5.20 -1.71 12.00
C VAL A 308 -5.27 -3.16 11.54
N ASN A 309 -4.72 -4.04 12.37
CA ASN A 309 -4.70 -5.47 12.08
C ASN A 309 -6.06 -6.08 12.42
N ASP A 310 -7.00 -6.01 11.49
CA ASP A 310 -8.35 -6.55 11.65
C ASP A 310 -8.49 -7.85 10.85
N GLU A 311 -8.09 -8.96 11.47
CA GLU A 311 -8.26 -10.29 10.88
C GLU A 311 -9.73 -10.66 10.64
N LYS A 312 -10.66 -10.02 11.37
CA LYS A 312 -12.11 -10.24 11.22
C LYS A 312 -12.71 -9.50 10.02
N MET A 313 -11.94 -8.64 9.34
CA MET A 313 -12.41 -7.95 8.13
C MET A 313 -12.50 -8.83 6.88
N GLU A 314 -12.10 -10.07 6.94
CA GLU A 314 -12.26 -11.00 5.81
C GLU A 314 -13.72 -11.47 5.61
N ASN A 315 -14.56 -11.35 6.64
CA ASN A 315 -16.00 -11.59 6.55
C ASN A 315 -16.77 -10.44 7.22
N PRO A 316 -17.29 -9.45 6.48
CA PRO A 316 -18.37 -8.65 7.02
C PRO A 316 -19.58 -9.58 7.15
N SER A 317 -19.90 -10.01 8.37
CA SER A 317 -21.21 -10.61 8.61
C SER A 317 -22.25 -9.52 8.27
N LEU A 318 -23.09 -9.82 7.30
CA LEU A 318 -24.21 -9.02 6.79
C LEU A 318 -25.32 -8.90 7.85
N THR A 319 -25.04 -8.33 8.99
CA THR A 319 -26.08 -7.99 9.96
C THR A 319 -25.91 -6.55 10.39
N GLY A 320 -26.62 -5.68 9.66
CA GLY A 320 -26.75 -4.27 9.98
C GLY A 320 -26.40 -3.40 8.78
N SER A 321 -27.30 -2.53 8.42
CA SER A 321 -27.32 -1.60 7.32
C SER A 321 -26.07 -0.68 7.24
N VAL A 322 -24.95 -1.25 6.86
CA VAL A 322 -23.78 -0.51 6.37
C VAL A 322 -23.88 -0.55 4.85
N PRO A 323 -23.79 0.58 4.14
CA PRO A 323 -23.85 0.56 2.68
C PRO A 323 -22.81 -0.43 2.15
N ILE A 324 -23.26 -1.35 1.29
CA ILE A 324 -22.51 -2.45 0.66
C ILE A 324 -21.18 -2.02 0.01
N ASN A 325 -20.93 -0.74 -0.08
CA ASN A 325 -19.79 -0.13 -0.77
C ASN A 325 -18.51 0.04 0.03
N VAL A 326 -18.48 -0.24 1.34
CA VAL A 326 -17.31 0.04 2.20
C VAL A 326 -16.39 -1.18 2.37
N SER A 327 -16.90 -2.40 2.18
CA SER A 327 -16.15 -3.63 2.47
C SER A 327 -15.22 -4.11 1.36
N GLU A 328 -15.28 -3.54 0.17
CA GLU A 328 -14.63 -4.12 -1.01
C GLU A 328 -13.38 -3.39 -1.48
N THR A 329 -12.94 -2.38 -0.79
CA THR A 329 -11.72 -1.66 -1.14
C THR A 329 -10.50 -2.40 -0.61
N LEU A 330 -10.10 -3.43 -1.34
CA LEU A 330 -8.84 -4.15 -1.07
C LEU A 330 -7.60 -3.25 -1.18
N CYS A 331 -7.73 -2.09 -1.82
CA CYS A 331 -6.71 -1.06 -1.96
C CYS A 331 -7.32 0.35 -1.90
N GLY A 332 -8.50 0.52 -1.31
CA GLY A 332 -9.09 1.83 -1.19
C GLY A 332 -8.64 2.49 0.10
N HIS A 333 -8.03 3.63 -0.05
CA HIS A 333 -7.74 4.50 1.06
C HIS A 333 -8.89 5.49 1.19
N TYR A 334 -9.38 5.64 2.40
CA TYR A 334 -10.47 6.55 2.71
C TYR A 334 -9.85 7.84 3.24
N VAL A 335 -10.01 8.92 2.51
CA VAL A 335 -9.71 10.27 2.98
C VAL A 335 -11.05 10.95 3.18
N SER A 336 -11.43 11.22 4.41
CA SER A 336 -12.62 12.01 4.73
C SER A 336 -12.23 13.21 5.57
N THR A 337 -12.90 14.32 5.40
CA THR A 337 -12.75 15.51 6.22
C THR A 337 -13.89 15.62 7.21
N GLN A 338 -13.69 16.39 8.28
CA GLN A 338 -14.62 16.48 9.40
C GLN A 338 -15.78 17.44 9.21
N ASP A 339 -15.89 18.12 8.08
CA ASP A 339 -16.92 19.12 7.89
C ASP A 339 -18.21 18.49 7.34
N ASP A 340 -19.19 18.30 8.21
CA ASP A 340 -20.54 17.83 7.88
C ASP A 340 -21.34 18.83 7.01
N LYS A 341 -20.76 20.00 6.68
CA LYS A 341 -21.48 21.09 6.00
C LYS A 341 -21.31 21.10 4.48
N ALA A 342 -20.36 20.33 3.92
CA ALA A 342 -20.13 20.32 2.49
C ALA A 342 -20.30 18.91 1.93
N PRO A 343 -21.31 18.63 1.13
CA PRO A 343 -21.47 17.35 0.44
C PRO A 343 -20.57 17.33 -0.79
N HIS A 344 -19.26 17.27 -0.62
CA HIS A 344 -18.35 16.90 -1.71
C HIS A 344 -17.99 15.43 -1.55
N ASP A 345 -18.92 14.54 -1.85
CA ASP A 345 -18.64 13.13 -2.03
C ASP A 345 -17.91 12.95 -3.35
N GLY A 346 -16.57 12.92 -3.27
CA GLY A 346 -15.72 12.60 -4.41
C GLY A 346 -15.38 11.11 -4.44
N GLN A 347 -15.36 10.55 -5.63
CA GLN A 347 -14.87 9.20 -5.88
C GLN A 347 -14.02 9.17 -7.14
N HIS A 348 -12.76 8.74 -7.01
CA HIS A 348 -11.90 8.41 -8.14
C HIS A 348 -11.80 6.91 -8.29
N THR A 349 -12.06 6.43 -9.49
CA THR A 349 -11.91 5.01 -9.84
C THR A 349 -11.04 4.88 -11.07
N ARG A 350 -10.07 3.99 -11.04
CA ARG A 350 -9.20 3.68 -12.17
C ARG A 350 -8.92 2.19 -12.27
N THR A 351 -8.66 1.73 -13.47
CA THR A 351 -8.05 0.41 -13.68
C THR A 351 -6.54 0.53 -13.46
N GLU A 352 -5.98 -0.37 -12.66
CA GLU A 352 -4.55 -0.42 -12.36
C GLU A 352 -3.75 -0.75 -13.63
N ASP A 353 -2.62 -0.06 -13.83
CA ASP A 353 -1.61 -0.43 -14.82
C ASP A 353 -0.82 -1.65 -14.30
N GLY A 354 -1.45 -2.80 -14.32
CA GLY A 354 -0.94 -4.07 -13.81
C GLY A 354 -1.91 -5.21 -14.10
N CYS A 355 -1.52 -6.41 -13.75
CA CYS A 355 -2.29 -7.61 -14.01
C CYS A 355 -2.11 -8.65 -12.90
N LEU A 356 -3.20 -9.31 -12.53
CA LEU A 356 -3.19 -10.58 -11.80
C LEU A 356 -3.11 -11.70 -12.84
N PHE A 357 -2.17 -12.61 -12.72
CA PHE A 357 -1.96 -13.69 -13.70
C PHE A 357 -1.45 -14.97 -13.05
N ALA A 358 -1.57 -16.07 -13.77
CA ALA A 358 -0.96 -17.34 -13.43
C ALA A 358 0.24 -17.59 -14.35
N LEU A 359 1.36 -18.06 -13.79
CA LEU A 359 2.54 -18.55 -14.49
C LEU A 359 2.48 -20.07 -14.52
N PHE A 360 2.83 -20.65 -15.67
CA PHE A 360 3.02 -22.08 -15.83
C PHE A 360 4.48 -22.42 -15.56
N ASN A 361 4.76 -23.08 -14.45
CA ASN A 361 6.12 -23.31 -13.99
C ASN A 361 6.80 -24.46 -14.76
N HIS A 362 7.84 -24.14 -15.54
CA HIS A 362 8.65 -25.12 -16.27
C HIS A 362 9.59 -25.91 -15.35
N HIS A 363 9.90 -25.40 -14.15
CA HIS A 363 10.68 -26.09 -13.12
C HIS A 363 9.81 -26.81 -12.07
N ALA A 364 8.50 -26.96 -12.34
CA ALA A 364 7.63 -27.71 -11.45
C ALA A 364 8.08 -29.18 -11.34
N LYS A 365 7.81 -29.83 -10.18
CA LYS A 365 8.01 -31.29 -10.04
C LYS A 365 7.35 -32.10 -11.14
N GLN A 366 6.22 -31.63 -11.66
CA GLN A 366 5.51 -32.19 -12.80
C GLN A 366 5.15 -31.06 -13.76
N PRO A 367 6.05 -30.71 -14.69
CA PRO A 367 5.78 -29.66 -15.66
C PRO A 367 4.63 -30.03 -16.59
N LEU A 368 3.81 -29.07 -16.94
CA LEU A 368 2.68 -29.26 -17.84
C LEU A 368 3.14 -29.25 -19.30
N SER A 369 2.61 -30.17 -20.09
CA SER A 369 2.76 -30.12 -21.55
C SER A 369 2.05 -28.89 -22.12
N LEU A 370 2.41 -28.48 -23.35
CA LEU A 370 1.76 -27.37 -24.03
C LEU A 370 0.22 -27.58 -24.15
N ALA A 371 -0.24 -28.80 -24.46
CA ALA A 371 -1.65 -29.13 -24.53
C ALA A 371 -2.36 -28.93 -23.17
N GLN A 372 -1.70 -29.31 -22.09
CA GLN A 372 -2.23 -29.10 -20.73
C GLN A 372 -2.25 -27.64 -20.34
N ARG A 373 -1.19 -26.87 -20.67
CA ARG A 373 -1.17 -25.42 -20.44
C ARG A 373 -2.29 -24.69 -21.21
N ARG A 374 -2.49 -25.06 -22.49
CA ARG A 374 -3.60 -24.53 -23.32
C ARG A 374 -4.95 -24.81 -22.68
N TYR A 375 -5.18 -26.04 -22.26
CA TYR A 375 -6.45 -26.44 -21.66
C TYR A 375 -6.67 -25.75 -20.30
N ILE A 376 -5.67 -25.67 -19.44
CA ILE A 376 -5.78 -24.94 -18.16
C ILE A 376 -6.03 -23.45 -18.41
N ALA A 377 -5.33 -22.83 -19.36
CA ALA A 377 -5.54 -21.43 -19.71
C ALA A 377 -6.97 -21.16 -20.20
N GLU A 378 -7.62 -22.14 -20.86
CA GLU A 378 -9.02 -22.09 -21.23
C GLU A 378 -9.96 -22.21 -20.02
N LEU A 379 -9.63 -23.09 -19.06
CA LEU A 379 -10.41 -23.28 -17.83
C LEU A 379 -10.39 -22.04 -16.93
N ILE A 380 -9.24 -21.35 -16.86
CA ILE A 380 -9.02 -20.19 -15.98
C ILE A 380 -9.18 -18.85 -16.71
N GLN A 381 -9.96 -18.81 -17.80
CA GLN A 381 -10.33 -17.54 -18.42
C GLN A 381 -10.98 -16.59 -17.41
N PRO A 382 -10.79 -15.28 -17.53
CA PRO A 382 -11.29 -14.30 -16.56
C PRO A 382 -12.78 -14.43 -16.25
N GLU A 383 -13.61 -14.71 -17.28
CA GLU A 383 -15.07 -14.84 -17.15
C GLU A 383 -15.44 -16.06 -16.29
N ARG A 384 -14.77 -17.19 -16.50
CA ARG A 384 -14.98 -18.43 -15.73
C ARG A 384 -14.50 -18.27 -14.28
N LEU A 385 -13.35 -17.61 -14.08
CA LEU A 385 -12.86 -17.28 -12.75
C LEU A 385 -13.83 -16.35 -12.02
N ALA A 386 -14.34 -15.30 -12.68
CA ALA A 386 -15.31 -14.38 -12.10
C ALA A 386 -16.61 -15.09 -11.74
N GLU A 387 -17.05 -16.06 -12.54
CA GLU A 387 -18.24 -16.88 -12.23
C GLU A 387 -18.00 -17.78 -11.02
N ALA A 388 -16.84 -18.44 -10.94
CA ALA A 388 -16.45 -19.27 -9.79
C ALA A 388 -16.40 -18.46 -8.51
N MET A 389 -15.80 -17.26 -8.54
CA MET A 389 -15.73 -16.34 -7.42
C MET A 389 -17.12 -15.87 -6.96
N ARG A 390 -18.02 -15.57 -7.90
CA ARG A 390 -19.42 -15.19 -7.58
C ARG A 390 -20.16 -16.30 -6.85
N LYS A 391 -19.99 -17.55 -7.26
CA LYS A 391 -20.58 -18.71 -6.58
C LYS A 391 -20.09 -18.87 -5.13
N GLU A 392 -18.88 -18.41 -4.83
CA GLU A 392 -18.29 -18.42 -3.48
C GLU A 392 -18.56 -17.11 -2.69
N ASN A 393 -19.41 -16.20 -3.19
CA ASN A 393 -19.64 -14.87 -2.62
C ASN A 393 -18.35 -14.04 -2.43
N THR A 394 -17.35 -14.27 -3.27
CA THR A 394 -16.07 -13.59 -3.23
C THR A 394 -15.89 -12.71 -4.46
N VAL A 395 -16.51 -11.55 -4.47
CA VAL A 395 -16.36 -10.58 -5.57
C VAL A 395 -15.25 -9.60 -5.25
N PHE A 396 -14.42 -9.24 -6.24
CA PHE A 396 -13.56 -8.08 -6.18
C PHE A 396 -13.73 -7.24 -7.46
N ARG A 397 -13.52 -5.94 -7.33
CA ARG A 397 -13.63 -5.04 -8.49
C ARG A 397 -12.43 -5.23 -9.41
N SER A 398 -12.69 -5.71 -10.61
CA SER A 398 -11.66 -6.01 -11.59
C SER A 398 -12.24 -6.01 -13.01
N VAL A 399 -11.37 -5.83 -13.98
CA VAL A 399 -11.67 -5.94 -15.41
C VAL A 399 -10.99 -7.20 -15.93
N PRO A 400 -11.63 -8.02 -16.79
CA PRO A 400 -10.99 -9.15 -17.45
C PRO A 400 -9.73 -8.72 -18.17
N ALA A 401 -8.64 -9.50 -18.01
CA ALA A 401 -7.35 -9.23 -18.64
C ALA A 401 -7.10 -10.20 -19.79
N SER A 402 -6.70 -9.65 -20.92
CA SER A 402 -6.26 -10.42 -22.10
C SER A 402 -4.79 -10.17 -22.44
N ASN A 403 -4.15 -9.22 -21.77
CA ASN A 403 -2.72 -8.93 -21.78
C ASN A 403 -2.28 -8.41 -20.40
N LEU A 404 -1.02 -8.09 -20.21
CA LEU A 404 -0.46 -7.72 -18.91
C LEU A 404 -0.67 -6.25 -18.52
N LEU A 405 -0.95 -5.37 -19.48
CA LEU A 405 -1.41 -4.00 -19.21
C LEU A 405 -2.75 -3.73 -19.91
N PRO A 406 -3.64 -2.94 -19.30
CA PRO A 406 -4.95 -2.61 -19.88
C PRO A 406 -4.84 -1.85 -21.22
N SER A 407 -3.73 -1.12 -21.43
CA SER A 407 -3.46 -0.34 -22.64
C SER A 407 -2.91 -1.16 -23.80
N TRP A 408 -2.46 -2.39 -23.57
CA TRP A 408 -1.91 -3.27 -24.60
C TRP A 408 -3.01 -4.03 -25.33
N LYS A 409 -2.74 -4.35 -26.60
CA LYS A 409 -3.69 -5.08 -27.45
C LYS A 409 -4.05 -6.43 -26.87
N PRO A 410 -5.32 -6.85 -26.95
CA PRO A 410 -5.75 -8.17 -26.54
C PRO A 410 -4.99 -9.27 -27.29
N VAL A 411 -4.53 -10.27 -26.57
CA VAL A 411 -3.93 -11.48 -27.14
C VAL A 411 -5.03 -12.53 -27.32
N LEU A 412 -5.36 -12.79 -28.57
CA LEU A 412 -6.29 -13.87 -28.91
C LEU A 412 -5.55 -15.20 -28.88
N ARG A 413 -5.98 -16.11 -28.03
CA ARG A 413 -5.44 -17.46 -27.92
C ARG A 413 -6.40 -18.47 -28.54
N PRO A 414 -5.89 -19.45 -29.33
CA PRO A 414 -6.70 -20.58 -29.74
C PRO A 414 -7.28 -21.33 -28.54
N PHE A 415 -8.50 -21.81 -28.65
CA PHE A 415 -9.10 -22.64 -27.62
C PHE A 415 -8.28 -23.90 -27.40
N GLY A 416 -8.06 -24.25 -26.13
CA GLY A 416 -7.38 -25.48 -25.75
C GLY A 416 -8.35 -26.66 -25.77
N ASP A 417 -8.03 -27.67 -26.59
CA ASP A 417 -8.81 -28.91 -26.58
C ASP A 417 -8.73 -29.59 -25.22
N ARG A 418 -9.84 -30.24 -24.83
CA ARG A 418 -9.88 -31.01 -23.58
C ARG A 418 -8.79 -32.08 -23.59
N THR A 419 -7.92 -32.01 -22.61
CA THR A 419 -6.79 -32.97 -22.46
C THR A 419 -6.74 -33.50 -21.04
N LYS A 420 -6.13 -34.68 -20.87
CA LYS A 420 -5.98 -35.28 -19.55
C LYS A 420 -4.99 -34.45 -18.70
N LEU A 421 -5.47 -33.94 -17.60
CA LEU A 421 -4.67 -33.20 -16.62
C LEU A 421 -3.98 -34.15 -15.62
N PRO A 422 -2.91 -33.70 -14.94
CA PRO A 422 -2.31 -34.42 -13.84
C PRO A 422 -3.33 -34.66 -12.71
N LYS A 423 -3.19 -35.79 -12.00
CA LYS A 423 -4.05 -36.09 -10.85
C LYS A 423 -3.93 -35.07 -9.72
N THR A 424 -2.74 -34.51 -9.55
CA THR A 424 -2.44 -33.47 -8.55
C THR A 424 -1.84 -32.27 -9.25
N ILE A 425 -2.34 -31.07 -8.92
CA ILE A 425 -1.80 -29.78 -9.38
C ILE A 425 -1.52 -28.95 -8.13
N THR A 426 -0.34 -28.38 -8.05
CA THR A 426 0.07 -27.51 -6.96
C THR A 426 0.04 -26.05 -7.41
N ILE A 427 -0.46 -25.16 -6.55
CA ILE A 427 -0.55 -23.72 -6.82
C ILE A 427 0.23 -22.98 -5.74
N ALA A 428 1.23 -22.22 -6.13
CA ALA A 428 1.91 -21.25 -5.27
C ALA A 428 1.39 -19.83 -5.50
N GLY A 429 1.57 -18.99 -4.50
CA GLY A 429 1.39 -17.55 -4.61
C GLY A 429 1.87 -16.87 -3.33
N TYR A 430 1.82 -15.54 -3.28
CA TYR A 430 2.09 -14.86 -2.02
C TYR A 430 0.81 -14.39 -1.34
N ASN A 431 0.89 -14.21 -0.01
CA ASN A 431 -0.25 -13.87 0.84
C ASN A 431 -0.80 -12.46 0.54
N TYR A 432 -1.63 -12.38 -0.51
CA TYR A 432 -2.38 -11.23 -0.95
C TYR A 432 -3.82 -11.65 -1.24
N THR A 433 -4.81 -10.93 -0.73
CA THR A 433 -6.21 -11.35 -0.76
C THR A 433 -6.73 -11.65 -2.17
N ALA A 434 -6.40 -10.81 -3.16
CA ALA A 434 -6.83 -11.04 -4.54
C ALA A 434 -6.24 -12.34 -5.11
N LEU A 435 -4.94 -12.62 -4.85
CA LEU A 435 -4.29 -13.86 -5.31
C LEU A 435 -4.87 -15.10 -4.61
N ARG A 436 -5.17 -15.02 -3.31
CA ARG A 436 -5.86 -16.12 -2.59
C ARG A 436 -7.23 -16.43 -3.21
N ARG A 437 -7.99 -15.40 -3.59
CA ARG A 437 -9.28 -15.56 -4.27
C ARG A 437 -9.11 -16.18 -5.65
N CYS A 438 -8.14 -15.70 -6.44
CA CYS A 438 -7.81 -16.31 -7.73
C CYS A 438 -7.39 -17.77 -7.59
N ALA A 439 -6.47 -18.08 -6.67
CA ALA A 439 -6.01 -19.46 -6.44
C ALA A 439 -7.15 -20.40 -6.02
N ARG A 440 -8.07 -19.92 -5.17
CA ARG A 440 -9.26 -20.69 -4.76
C ARG A 440 -10.18 -20.95 -5.95
N ALA A 441 -10.48 -19.93 -6.76
CA ALA A 441 -11.30 -20.09 -7.96
C ALA A 441 -10.67 -21.04 -8.99
N ILE A 442 -9.35 -20.94 -9.20
CA ILE A 442 -8.59 -21.89 -10.05
C ILE A 442 -8.74 -23.31 -9.47
N SER A 443 -8.56 -23.48 -8.16
CA SER A 443 -8.69 -24.78 -7.49
C SER A 443 -10.07 -25.39 -7.68
N SER A 444 -11.14 -24.59 -7.55
CA SER A 444 -12.51 -25.03 -7.77
C SER A 444 -12.75 -25.48 -9.20
N LEU A 445 -12.23 -24.76 -10.20
CA LEU A 445 -12.36 -25.11 -11.62
C LEU A 445 -11.58 -26.39 -11.97
N LEU A 446 -10.35 -26.53 -11.50
CA LEU A 446 -9.53 -27.73 -11.71
C LEU A 446 -10.09 -28.97 -11.00
N ALA A 447 -10.72 -28.79 -9.84
CA ALA A 447 -11.38 -29.88 -9.13
C ALA A 447 -12.56 -30.47 -9.93
N LEU A 448 -13.28 -29.66 -10.71
CA LEU A 448 -14.35 -30.11 -11.62
C LEU A 448 -13.80 -31.03 -12.74
N GLU A 449 -12.53 -30.87 -13.11
CA GLU A 449 -11.81 -31.74 -14.06
C GLU A 449 -11.19 -32.98 -13.38
N GLY A 450 -11.46 -33.19 -12.11
CA GLY A 450 -10.97 -34.35 -11.35
C GLY A 450 -9.55 -34.21 -10.79
N CYS A 451 -8.97 -33.02 -10.79
CA CYS A 451 -7.66 -32.78 -10.20
C CYS A 451 -7.77 -32.59 -8.67
N LYS A 452 -6.84 -33.19 -7.92
CA LYS A 452 -6.55 -32.77 -6.55
C LYS A 452 -5.70 -31.50 -6.61
N VAL A 453 -6.14 -30.41 -5.97
CA VAL A 453 -5.39 -29.16 -5.96
C VAL A 453 -4.86 -28.87 -4.57
N GLU A 454 -3.58 -28.56 -4.48
CA GLU A 454 -2.90 -28.17 -3.25
C GLU A 454 -2.41 -26.72 -3.43
N THR A 455 -2.80 -25.82 -2.52
CA THR A 455 -2.47 -24.38 -2.61
C THR A 455 -1.59 -23.97 -1.45
N ILE A 456 -0.48 -23.32 -1.74
CA ILE A 456 0.50 -22.81 -0.78
C ILE A 456 0.64 -21.31 -0.95
N MET A 457 0.42 -20.56 0.13
CA MET A 457 0.58 -19.10 0.13
C MET A 457 1.78 -18.72 1.00
N TYR A 458 2.85 -18.30 0.34
CA TYR A 458 4.09 -17.83 0.96
C TYR A 458 3.97 -16.37 1.43
N SER A 459 4.92 -15.88 2.21
CA SER A 459 5.13 -14.45 2.29
C SER A 459 5.67 -13.93 0.94
N TYR A 460 5.60 -12.63 0.70
CA TYR A 460 6.12 -12.05 -0.55
C TYR A 460 7.62 -12.30 -0.71
N ARG A 461 8.36 -12.20 0.39
CA ARG A 461 9.80 -12.47 0.43
C ARG A 461 10.11 -13.94 0.16
N GLU A 462 9.48 -14.87 0.87
CA GLU A 462 9.68 -16.31 0.68
C GLU A 462 9.43 -16.77 -0.76
N LEU A 463 8.39 -16.24 -1.44
CA LEU A 463 8.12 -16.59 -2.84
C LEU A 463 9.28 -16.19 -3.74
N ASN A 464 9.84 -14.98 -3.57
CA ASN A 464 10.97 -14.50 -4.36
C ASN A 464 12.25 -15.28 -4.02
N GLU A 465 12.56 -15.50 -2.74
CA GLU A 465 13.71 -16.31 -2.30
C GLU A 465 13.67 -17.75 -2.85
N LYS A 466 12.48 -18.36 -2.91
CA LYS A 466 12.33 -19.69 -3.50
C LYS A 466 12.61 -19.70 -5.00
N ALA A 467 12.17 -18.66 -5.72
CA ALA A 467 12.44 -18.51 -7.14
C ALA A 467 13.92 -18.28 -7.41
N GLU A 468 14.54 -17.36 -6.67
CA GLU A 468 15.97 -17.05 -6.73
C GLU A 468 16.85 -18.27 -6.44
N ASN A 469 16.50 -19.06 -5.42
CA ASN A 469 17.21 -20.29 -5.04
C ASN A 469 16.83 -21.52 -5.87
N GLY A 470 15.98 -21.40 -6.89
CA GLY A 470 15.56 -22.52 -7.74
C GLY A 470 14.70 -23.58 -7.03
N THR A 471 14.05 -23.24 -5.91
CA THR A 471 13.26 -24.18 -5.08
C THR A 471 11.76 -24.00 -5.20
N LEU A 472 11.28 -23.14 -6.10
CA LEU A 472 9.86 -22.95 -6.41
C LEU A 472 9.42 -24.03 -7.40
N ASP A 473 8.80 -25.10 -6.91
CA ASP A 473 8.51 -26.31 -7.66
C ASP A 473 7.02 -26.63 -7.85
N GLU A 474 6.13 -25.70 -7.51
CA GLU A 474 4.70 -25.82 -7.73
C GLU A 474 4.34 -25.64 -9.22
N THR A 475 3.27 -26.33 -9.64
CA THR A 475 2.84 -26.42 -11.06
C THR A 475 2.41 -25.06 -11.63
N LEU A 476 1.67 -24.29 -10.85
CA LEU A 476 1.22 -22.93 -11.18
C LEU A 476 1.68 -21.94 -10.13
N VAL A 477 2.04 -20.74 -10.56
CA VAL A 477 2.34 -19.65 -9.63
C VAL A 477 1.39 -18.49 -9.92
N VAL A 478 0.53 -18.14 -8.97
CA VAL A 478 -0.34 -16.98 -9.08
C VAL A 478 0.35 -15.76 -8.47
N THR A 479 0.49 -14.72 -9.28
CA THR A 479 1.18 -13.49 -8.90
C THR A 479 0.56 -12.29 -9.59
N ASN A 480 1.15 -11.12 -9.43
CA ASN A 480 0.72 -9.91 -10.13
C ASN A 480 1.90 -9.00 -10.43
N THR A 481 1.71 -8.17 -11.42
CA THR A 481 2.53 -6.98 -11.66
C THR A 481 1.71 -5.74 -11.36
N THR A 482 2.39 -4.69 -10.90
CA THR A 482 1.82 -3.35 -10.69
C THR A 482 2.80 -2.32 -11.21
N SER A 483 2.28 -1.30 -11.85
CA SER A 483 3.10 -0.16 -12.26
C SER A 483 2.96 0.98 -11.27
N ASP A 484 4.00 1.76 -11.14
CA ASP A 484 3.99 3.03 -10.43
C ASP A 484 3.69 4.21 -11.38
N ASP A 485 3.87 5.44 -10.90
CA ASP A 485 3.67 6.63 -11.73
C ASP A 485 4.68 6.70 -12.89
N SER A 486 5.84 6.02 -12.75
CA SER A 486 6.83 5.78 -13.80
C SER A 486 6.51 4.46 -14.53
N ARG A 487 5.36 4.37 -15.18
CA ARG A 487 4.83 3.10 -15.73
C ARG A 487 5.75 2.40 -16.74
N HIS A 488 6.53 3.16 -17.51
CA HIS A 488 7.49 2.63 -18.50
C HIS A 488 8.64 1.89 -17.80
N VAL A 489 9.18 2.50 -16.74
CA VAL A 489 10.20 1.87 -15.89
C VAL A 489 9.64 0.63 -15.21
N SER A 490 8.45 0.75 -14.61
CA SER A 490 7.80 -0.37 -13.93
C SER A 490 7.52 -1.53 -14.88
N ALA A 491 7.01 -1.26 -16.09
CA ALA A 491 6.74 -2.30 -17.07
C ALA A 491 8.03 -3.05 -17.47
N PHE A 492 9.13 -2.32 -17.68
CA PHE A 492 10.42 -2.94 -17.99
C PHE A 492 10.93 -3.77 -16.80
N THR A 493 10.97 -3.21 -15.60
CA THR A 493 11.51 -3.91 -14.41
C THR A 493 10.65 -5.10 -13.98
N ASN A 494 9.33 -5.06 -14.23
CA ASN A 494 8.44 -6.20 -14.00
C ASN A 494 8.78 -7.42 -14.88
N PHE A 495 9.47 -7.21 -16.00
CA PHE A 495 10.03 -8.30 -16.81
C PHE A 495 11.50 -8.56 -16.46
N PHE A 496 12.33 -7.52 -16.42
CA PHE A 496 13.78 -7.64 -16.35
C PHE A 496 14.30 -8.12 -14.99
N SER A 497 13.65 -7.73 -13.89
CA SER A 497 14.09 -8.02 -12.51
C SER A 497 13.03 -8.82 -11.75
N ASN A 498 12.40 -9.81 -12.38
CA ASN A 498 11.34 -10.62 -11.77
C ASN A 498 11.79 -12.08 -11.67
N ASP A 499 12.42 -12.45 -10.55
CA ASP A 499 12.96 -13.78 -10.32
C ASP A 499 11.90 -14.88 -10.43
N VAL A 500 10.67 -14.61 -9.99
CA VAL A 500 9.56 -15.56 -10.12
C VAL A 500 9.21 -15.82 -11.59
N LEU A 501 9.20 -14.77 -12.43
CA LEU A 501 8.97 -14.93 -13.87
C LEU A 501 10.10 -15.72 -14.53
N TYR A 502 11.35 -15.32 -14.28
CA TYR A 502 12.52 -15.99 -14.87
C TYR A 502 12.59 -17.46 -14.49
N HIS A 503 12.42 -17.76 -13.21
CA HIS A 503 12.40 -19.14 -12.74
C HIS A 503 11.31 -19.96 -13.43
N THR A 504 10.09 -19.44 -13.51
CA THR A 504 8.95 -20.19 -14.07
C THR A 504 9.05 -20.40 -15.58
N LEU A 505 9.74 -19.54 -16.33
CA LEU A 505 9.95 -19.67 -17.77
C LEU A 505 10.84 -20.85 -18.16
N GLY A 506 11.78 -21.26 -17.30
CA GLY A 506 12.85 -22.18 -17.64
C GLY A 506 13.95 -21.52 -18.47
N GLU A 507 15.09 -22.20 -18.61
CA GLU A 507 16.33 -21.60 -19.12
C GLU A 507 16.20 -21.01 -20.54
N GLU A 508 15.67 -21.76 -21.50
CA GLU A 508 15.58 -21.31 -22.92
C GLU A 508 14.67 -20.08 -23.07
N ASN A 509 13.50 -20.09 -22.41
CA ASN A 509 12.55 -18.99 -22.52
C ASN A 509 13.02 -17.76 -21.73
N ALA A 510 13.71 -17.97 -20.61
CA ALA A 510 14.35 -16.91 -19.83
C ALA A 510 15.46 -16.23 -20.64
N GLN A 511 16.30 -17.00 -21.34
CA GLN A 511 17.32 -16.45 -22.22
C GLN A 511 16.68 -15.63 -23.36
N TRP A 512 15.63 -16.17 -24.00
CA TRP A 512 14.89 -15.41 -25.02
C TRP A 512 14.39 -14.07 -24.47
N LEU A 513 13.80 -14.08 -23.27
CA LEU A 513 13.30 -12.87 -22.64
C LEU A 513 14.42 -11.86 -22.39
N ASP A 514 15.56 -12.29 -21.86
CA ASP A 514 16.74 -11.46 -21.66
C ASP A 514 17.21 -10.80 -22.96
N GLU A 515 17.31 -11.57 -24.04
CA GLU A 515 17.72 -11.06 -25.35
C GLU A 515 16.77 -9.99 -25.90
N GLN A 516 15.44 -10.15 -25.69
CA GLN A 516 14.48 -9.15 -26.14
C GLN A 516 14.57 -7.88 -25.27
N LEU A 517 14.67 -8.02 -23.96
CA LEU A 517 14.76 -6.88 -23.04
C LEU A 517 16.06 -6.10 -23.20
N GLU A 518 17.19 -6.77 -23.48
CA GLU A 518 18.45 -6.12 -23.79
C GLU A 518 18.38 -5.30 -25.10
N LYS A 519 17.65 -5.78 -26.10
CA LYS A 519 17.39 -5.00 -27.34
C LYS A 519 16.59 -3.74 -27.03
N VAL A 520 15.52 -3.86 -26.23
CA VAL A 520 14.70 -2.70 -25.80
C VAL A 520 15.60 -1.70 -25.08
N ARG A 521 16.37 -2.14 -24.10
CA ARG A 521 17.25 -1.30 -23.30
C ARG A 521 18.29 -0.55 -24.12
N SER A 522 18.89 -1.25 -25.10
CA SER A 522 19.99 -0.72 -25.91
C SER A 522 19.55 0.21 -27.03
N LEU A 523 18.35 0.00 -27.60
CA LEU A 523 17.93 0.62 -28.84
C LEU A 523 16.74 1.58 -28.72
N VAL A 524 16.02 1.53 -27.59
CA VAL A 524 14.75 2.24 -27.45
C VAL A 524 14.87 3.28 -26.33
N PRO A 525 14.43 4.55 -26.55
CA PRO A 525 14.31 5.51 -25.48
C PRO A 525 13.14 5.13 -24.54
N LEU A 526 13.21 5.58 -23.28
CA LEU A 526 12.25 5.18 -22.25
C LEU A 526 10.79 5.44 -22.65
N GLU A 527 10.49 6.54 -23.29
CA GLU A 527 9.15 6.95 -23.73
C GLU A 527 8.48 5.93 -24.66
N ASP A 528 9.26 5.12 -25.37
CA ASP A 528 8.77 4.10 -26.29
C ASP A 528 8.75 2.67 -25.68
N TYR A 529 9.16 2.51 -24.42
CA TYR A 529 9.27 1.18 -23.79
C TYR A 529 7.95 0.42 -23.77
N LEU A 530 6.80 1.07 -23.52
CA LEU A 530 5.52 0.35 -23.50
C LEU A 530 5.15 -0.23 -24.85
N VAL A 531 5.52 0.46 -25.95
CA VAL A 531 5.29 -0.01 -27.32
C VAL A 531 6.24 -1.17 -27.63
N ALA A 532 7.50 -1.07 -27.21
CA ALA A 532 8.52 -2.10 -27.45
C ALA A 532 8.28 -3.37 -26.59
N LEU A 533 7.71 -3.23 -25.40
CA LEU A 533 7.42 -4.34 -24.49
C LEU A 533 6.13 -5.09 -24.83
N GLU A 534 5.17 -4.46 -25.53
CA GLU A 534 3.89 -5.10 -25.88
C GLU A 534 4.06 -6.40 -26.67
N PRO A 535 4.91 -6.50 -27.72
CA PRO A 535 5.16 -7.76 -28.43
C PRO A 535 5.75 -8.84 -27.52
N ILE A 536 6.64 -8.47 -26.59
CA ILE A 536 7.26 -9.39 -25.63
C ILE A 536 6.17 -9.97 -24.71
N ALA A 537 5.35 -9.11 -24.10
CA ALA A 537 4.22 -9.52 -23.27
C ALA A 537 3.24 -10.41 -24.06
N SER A 538 2.93 -10.03 -25.29
CA SER A 538 2.03 -10.80 -26.15
C SER A 538 2.58 -12.20 -26.45
N THR A 539 3.90 -12.35 -26.63
CA THR A 539 4.54 -13.65 -26.77
C THR A 539 4.43 -14.48 -25.49
N LEU A 540 4.71 -13.91 -24.32
CA LEU A 540 4.56 -14.62 -23.05
C LEU A 540 3.14 -15.19 -22.85
N VAL A 541 2.13 -14.48 -23.34
CA VAL A 541 0.72 -14.90 -23.26
C VAL A 541 0.38 -15.92 -24.35
N SER A 542 0.80 -15.71 -25.62
CA SER A 542 0.46 -16.57 -26.74
C SER A 542 1.15 -17.94 -26.68
N GLU A 543 2.35 -18.01 -26.07
CA GLU A 543 3.09 -19.26 -25.84
C GLU A 543 2.62 -20.01 -24.58
N TYR A 544 1.57 -19.50 -23.91
CA TYR A 544 1.03 -20.11 -22.69
C TYR A 544 2.07 -20.26 -21.58
N TRP A 545 2.94 -19.28 -21.44
CA TRP A 545 3.82 -19.17 -20.28
C TRP A 545 3.14 -18.39 -19.16
N ILE A 546 2.29 -17.44 -19.56
CA ILE A 546 1.46 -16.62 -18.66
C ILE A 546 -0.02 -16.72 -19.06
N ALA A 547 -0.91 -16.82 -18.08
CA ALA A 547 -2.33 -16.67 -18.27
C ALA A 547 -2.82 -15.41 -17.52
N PRO A 548 -3.07 -14.28 -18.21
CA PRO A 548 -3.68 -13.10 -17.62
C PRO A 548 -5.07 -13.42 -17.06
N MET A 549 -5.41 -12.85 -15.92
CA MET A 549 -6.71 -13.05 -15.25
C MET A 549 -7.47 -11.74 -15.13
N PHE A 550 -6.92 -10.78 -14.41
CA PHE A 550 -7.65 -9.54 -14.12
C PHE A 550 -6.73 -8.33 -14.03
N HIS A 551 -7.24 -7.18 -14.49
CA HIS A 551 -6.75 -5.87 -14.09
C HIS A 551 -7.55 -5.40 -12.87
N HIS A 552 -6.88 -5.01 -11.82
CA HIS A 552 -7.52 -4.57 -10.60
C HIS A 552 -8.12 -3.18 -10.76
N THR A 553 -9.29 -2.93 -10.17
CA THR A 553 -9.89 -1.60 -10.15
C THR A 553 -9.67 -0.97 -8.77
N GLN A 554 -8.95 0.13 -8.75
CA GLN A 554 -8.68 0.92 -7.56
C GLN A 554 -9.75 2.01 -7.41
N THR A 555 -10.20 2.25 -6.19
CA THR A 555 -11.16 3.30 -5.88
C THR A 555 -10.71 4.07 -4.65
N LEU A 556 -10.60 5.39 -4.79
CA LEU A 556 -10.41 6.33 -3.69
C LEU A 556 -11.71 7.09 -3.47
N ARG A 557 -12.18 7.10 -2.24
CA ARG A 557 -13.31 7.93 -1.81
C ARG A 557 -12.81 8.98 -0.85
N PHE A 558 -13.31 10.18 -0.98
CA PHE A 558 -12.99 11.30 -0.11
C PHE A 558 -14.20 12.20 0.08
N GLN A 559 -14.27 12.85 1.24
CA GLN A 559 -15.33 13.80 1.61
C GLN A 559 -14.69 15.04 2.22
N GLY A 560 -15.37 16.16 2.09
CA GLY A 560 -15.10 17.40 2.82
C GLY A 560 -14.23 18.41 2.05
N VAL A 561 -13.41 19.15 2.78
CA VAL A 561 -12.72 20.38 2.32
C VAL A 561 -11.41 20.14 1.58
N LEU A 562 -11.11 18.90 1.20
CA LEU A 562 -9.88 18.60 0.46
C LEU A 562 -10.04 18.88 -1.03
N GLU A 563 -9.08 19.62 -1.55
CA GLU A 563 -8.95 19.95 -2.96
C GLU A 563 -7.79 19.15 -3.60
N ASP A 564 -7.81 19.02 -4.92
CA ASP A 564 -6.80 18.30 -5.72
C ASP A 564 -6.54 16.85 -5.27
N VAL A 565 -7.57 16.19 -4.73
CA VAL A 565 -7.48 14.79 -4.34
C VAL A 565 -7.35 13.92 -5.59
N ALA A 566 -6.18 13.32 -5.78
CA ALA A 566 -5.89 12.41 -6.89
C ALA A 566 -5.55 11.00 -6.39
N LEU A 567 -5.84 10.00 -7.21
CA LEU A 567 -5.47 8.61 -6.99
C LEU A 567 -4.21 8.27 -7.78
N THR A 568 -3.13 7.96 -7.07
CA THR A 568 -1.86 7.53 -7.69
C THR A 568 -1.95 6.12 -8.28
N ASN A 569 -1.01 5.75 -9.14
CA ASN A 569 -0.94 4.38 -9.69
C ASN A 569 -0.73 3.31 -8.61
N TRP A 570 -0.21 3.70 -7.45
CA TRP A 570 -0.03 2.84 -6.28
C TRP A 570 -1.32 2.50 -5.53
N GLY A 571 -2.44 3.14 -5.88
CA GLY A 571 -3.71 3.03 -5.15
C GLY A 571 -3.77 3.86 -3.86
N TRP A 572 -2.80 4.75 -3.64
CA TRP A 572 -2.76 5.71 -2.54
C TRP A 572 -3.19 7.10 -3.00
N PRO A 573 -3.76 7.94 -2.12
CA PRO A 573 -3.99 9.33 -2.46
C PRO A 573 -2.66 10.05 -2.71
N ASP A 574 -2.66 11.02 -3.63
CA ASP A 574 -1.50 11.90 -3.79
C ASP A 574 -1.40 12.85 -2.60
N ILE A 575 -0.58 12.47 -1.62
CA ILE A 575 -0.39 13.26 -0.39
C ILE A 575 0.50 14.48 -0.58
N ARG A 576 1.07 14.71 -1.77
CA ARG A 576 1.93 15.86 -2.05
C ARG A 576 1.15 17.08 -2.51
N SER A 577 0.14 16.87 -3.37
CA SER A 577 -0.62 17.91 -4.04
C SER A 577 -1.91 18.28 -3.33
N VAL A 578 -2.43 17.42 -2.46
CA VAL A 578 -3.68 17.67 -1.75
C VAL A 578 -3.56 18.86 -0.80
N TRP A 579 -4.58 19.71 -0.78
CA TRP A 579 -4.64 20.92 0.06
C TRP A 579 -6.06 21.15 0.58
N SER A 580 -6.24 22.13 1.44
CA SER A 580 -7.54 22.54 1.97
C SER A 580 -7.72 24.04 1.80
N ALA A 581 -8.94 24.43 1.42
CA ALA A 581 -9.32 25.85 1.28
C ALA A 581 -9.69 26.51 2.62
N ASP A 582 -9.77 25.74 3.74
CA ASP A 582 -10.10 26.20 5.07
C ASP A 582 -8.88 26.61 5.89
#